data_4975f41223a44744ef548fc20d08ae7e
#
_entry.id   4975f41223a44744ef548fc20d08ae7e
#
_cell.length_a   1.000
_cell.length_b   1.000
_cell.length_c   1.000
_cell.angle_alpha   90.00
_cell.angle_beta   90.00
_cell.angle_gamma   90.00
#
_symmetry.space_group_name_H-M   'P 1'
#
loop_
_entity.id
_entity.type
_entity.pdbx_description
1 polymer ?
#
loop_
_entity_poly.entity_id
_entity_poly.type
_entity_poly.pdbx_seq_one_letter_code
_entity_poly.pdbx_strand_id
1 'polypeptide(L)'
;IHRRSIEEIKSGKDCLRYDSKENAPQGITFAISPLSFYQVNPVQTENIYSQALSYAGLTGNETVWDLYCGIGTISLFLARQAKQVYGVEIVPQAIDDARQNAVRNGIDNAKFYVGKAEEVLPHLYETEGIFADVIVVDPPRKGCDEECLNTILKMRPKRLVYVSCDSATLARDLKYLCSQGYELKCGRAFDNFPMGGHVETVVLLSHKKPDGHIN
;
A
#
# COMPACT_ATOMS: atom_id res chain seq x y z
N ILE A 1 11.68 -19.63 4.31
CA ILE A 1 11.06 -19.98 3.02
C ILE A 1 11.10 -21.50 2.93
N HIS A 2 9.96 -22.16 3.11
CA HIS A 2 9.86 -23.55 2.71
C HIS A 2 9.86 -23.60 1.17
N ARG A 3 10.93 -24.15 0.57
CA ARG A 3 10.93 -24.49 -0.84
C ARG A 3 9.86 -25.57 -1.07
N ARG A 4 8.77 -25.20 -1.71
CA ARG A 4 7.78 -26.17 -2.18
C ARG A 4 8.18 -26.73 -3.53
N SER A 5 7.73 -27.97 -3.80
CA SER A 5 7.99 -28.60 -5.08
C SER A 5 7.22 -27.91 -6.21
N ILE A 6 7.71 -28.05 -7.45
CA ILE A 6 7.05 -27.51 -8.65
C ILE A 6 5.62 -28.06 -8.81
N GLU A 7 5.32 -29.23 -8.26
CA GLU A 7 3.99 -29.84 -8.29
C GLU A 7 3.00 -29.17 -7.35
N GLU A 8 3.44 -28.70 -6.18
CA GLU A 8 2.61 -27.91 -5.27
C GLU A 8 2.28 -26.53 -5.86
N ILE A 9 3.21 -25.92 -6.59
CA ILE A 9 3.02 -24.66 -7.33
C ILE A 9 1.95 -24.84 -8.43
N LYS A 10 2.00 -25.92 -9.18
CA LYS A 10 1.04 -26.23 -10.25
C LYS A 10 -0.37 -26.56 -9.74
N SER A 11 -0.52 -26.97 -8.50
CA SER A 11 -1.83 -27.31 -7.91
C SER A 11 -2.60 -26.10 -7.38
N GLY A 12 -2.09 -24.88 -7.50
CA GLY A 12 -2.74 -23.65 -6.99
C GLY A 12 -2.82 -23.58 -5.46
N LYS A 13 -2.03 -24.40 -4.75
CA LYS A 13 -2.01 -24.45 -3.28
C LYS A 13 -0.90 -23.60 -2.65
N ASP A 14 -0.30 -22.70 -3.40
CA ASP A 14 0.75 -21.83 -2.88
C ASP A 14 0.19 -20.77 -1.97
N CYS A 15 0.27 -21.06 -0.68
CA CYS A 15 -0.01 -20.09 0.37
C CYS A 15 1.31 -19.74 1.06
N LEU A 16 1.77 -18.51 0.92
CA LEU A 16 2.79 -17.97 1.80
C LEU A 16 2.09 -17.54 3.09
N ARG A 17 2.47 -18.16 4.20
CA ARG A 17 1.99 -17.77 5.51
C ARG A 17 2.94 -16.74 6.08
N TYR A 18 2.42 -15.55 6.30
CA TYR A 18 3.11 -14.50 7.04
C TYR A 18 2.77 -14.66 8.52
N ASP A 19 3.69 -15.24 9.29
CA ASP A 19 3.61 -15.24 10.74
C ASP A 19 4.37 -14.01 11.25
N SER A 20 3.67 -12.93 11.57
CA SER A 20 4.29 -11.84 12.33
C SER A 20 4.62 -12.37 13.72
N LYS A 21 5.93 -12.49 14.01
CA LYS A 21 6.40 -12.86 15.36
C LYS A 21 6.02 -11.76 16.34
N GLU A 22 5.33 -12.12 17.38
CA GLU A 22 5.17 -11.48 18.68
C GLU A 22 3.83 -10.84 19.07
N ASN A 23 2.92 -10.40 18.17
CA ASN A 23 1.64 -9.86 18.68
C ASN A 23 0.42 -10.03 17.76
N ALA A 24 0.47 -10.84 16.72
CA ALA A 24 -0.70 -11.14 15.94
C ALA A 24 -1.12 -12.61 16.16
N PRO A 25 -2.26 -12.86 16.81
CA PRO A 25 -2.75 -14.22 17.05
C PRO A 25 -3.03 -15.02 15.77
N GLN A 26 -3.00 -14.39 14.60
CA GLN A 26 -3.20 -15.04 13.30
C GLN A 26 -2.44 -14.28 12.21
N GLY A 27 -1.43 -14.90 11.61
CA GLY A 27 -0.73 -14.38 10.43
C GLY A 27 -1.68 -14.20 9.25
N ILE A 28 -1.39 -13.29 8.30
CA ILE A 28 -2.13 -13.17 7.04
C ILE A 28 -1.57 -14.20 6.07
N THR A 29 -2.44 -14.98 5.46
CA THR A 29 -2.08 -16.00 4.47
C THR A 29 -2.43 -15.51 3.07
N PHE A 30 -1.48 -15.52 2.16
CA PHE A 30 -1.69 -15.14 0.77
C PHE A 30 -1.65 -16.35 -0.15
N ALA A 31 -2.64 -16.47 -1.03
CA ALA A 31 -2.52 -17.24 -2.24
C ALA A 31 -1.94 -16.34 -3.32
N ILE A 32 -0.90 -16.80 -3.97
CA ILE A 32 -0.17 -16.02 -4.99
C ILE A 32 -0.25 -16.80 -6.28
N SER A 33 -0.84 -16.19 -7.31
CA SER A 33 -0.83 -16.78 -8.63
C SER A 33 0.59 -16.69 -9.23
N PRO A 34 1.00 -17.61 -10.12
CA PRO A 34 2.32 -17.57 -10.76
C PRO A 34 2.58 -16.30 -11.57
N LEU A 35 1.55 -15.54 -11.92
CA LEU A 35 1.60 -14.29 -12.68
C LEU A 35 1.58 -13.05 -11.81
N SER A 36 1.36 -13.19 -10.49
CA SER A 36 1.28 -12.07 -9.57
C SER A 36 2.66 -11.73 -8.99
N PHE A 37 2.94 -10.45 -8.90
CA PHE A 37 4.15 -9.97 -8.23
C PHE A 37 4.04 -10.19 -6.72
N TYR A 38 5.12 -10.69 -6.12
CA TYR A 38 5.29 -10.78 -4.68
C TYR A 38 6.73 -10.45 -4.28
N GLN A 39 6.90 -9.77 -3.17
CA GLN A 39 8.20 -9.38 -2.63
C GLN A 39 9.05 -10.62 -2.29
N VAL A 40 10.27 -10.67 -2.83
CA VAL A 40 11.14 -11.86 -2.75
C VAL A 40 11.86 -12.05 -1.40
N ASN A 41 11.92 -10.98 -0.58
CA ASN A 41 12.56 -11.02 0.75
C ASN A 41 11.50 -10.91 1.86
N PRO A 42 11.01 -12.04 2.42
CA PRO A 42 9.90 -12.03 3.38
C PRO A 42 10.19 -11.23 4.65
N VAL A 43 11.43 -11.28 5.14
CA VAL A 43 11.82 -10.57 6.37
C VAL A 43 11.78 -9.06 6.18
N GLN A 44 12.32 -8.58 5.07
CA GLN A 44 12.30 -7.14 4.78
C GLN A 44 10.91 -6.67 4.38
N THR A 45 10.14 -7.50 3.70
CA THR A 45 8.74 -7.19 3.38
C THR A 45 7.92 -6.95 4.65
N GLU A 46 8.10 -7.78 5.68
CA GLU A 46 7.44 -7.57 6.98
C GLU A 46 7.86 -6.23 7.62
N ASN A 47 9.14 -5.90 7.57
CA ASN A 47 9.65 -4.63 8.07
C ASN A 47 9.07 -3.42 7.32
N ILE A 48 9.01 -3.50 5.98
CA ILE A 48 8.45 -2.46 5.11
C ILE A 48 6.97 -2.25 5.43
N TYR A 49 6.18 -3.33 5.49
CA TYR A 49 4.74 -3.24 5.76
C TYR A 49 4.46 -2.78 7.19
N SER A 50 5.22 -3.25 8.18
CA SER A 50 5.13 -2.76 9.56
C SER A 50 5.42 -1.26 9.65
N GLN A 51 6.39 -0.78 8.87
CA GLN A 51 6.70 0.65 8.81
C GLN A 51 5.59 1.44 8.13
N ALA A 52 5.03 0.92 7.03
CA ALA A 52 3.90 1.56 6.35
C ALA A 52 2.67 1.66 7.28
N LEU A 53 2.34 0.59 8.03
CA LEU A 53 1.29 0.62 9.05
C LEU A 53 1.57 1.66 10.14
N SER A 54 2.80 1.68 10.67
CA SER A 54 3.21 2.66 11.69
C SER A 54 3.02 4.09 11.20
N TYR A 55 3.38 4.38 9.95
CA TYR A 55 3.22 5.70 9.36
C TYR A 55 1.76 6.03 9.02
N ALA A 56 0.96 5.06 8.64
CA ALA A 56 -0.47 5.23 8.47
C ALA A 56 -1.16 5.66 9.77
N GLY A 57 -0.66 5.21 10.93
CA GLY A 57 -1.08 5.66 12.26
C GLY A 57 -2.58 5.47 12.48
N LEU A 58 -3.08 4.27 12.20
CA LEU A 58 -4.49 3.94 12.22
C LEU A 58 -5.00 3.73 13.64
N THR A 59 -6.25 4.13 13.90
CA THR A 59 -6.94 4.04 15.19
C THR A 59 -8.22 3.21 15.14
N GLY A 60 -8.56 2.66 13.97
CA GLY A 60 -9.79 1.93 13.74
C GLY A 60 -10.92 2.77 13.15
N ASN A 61 -10.71 4.06 12.93
CA ASN A 61 -11.74 4.98 12.43
C ASN A 61 -11.47 5.48 11.00
N GLU A 62 -10.30 5.20 10.47
CA GLU A 62 -9.84 5.75 9.21
C GLU A 62 -10.35 4.96 8.01
N THR A 63 -10.69 5.69 6.96
CA THR A 63 -10.83 5.18 5.60
C THR A 63 -9.50 5.29 4.89
N VAL A 64 -8.95 4.15 4.48
CA VAL A 64 -7.62 4.03 3.87
C VAL A 64 -7.76 3.63 2.42
N TRP A 65 -7.00 4.26 1.54
CA TRP A 65 -6.83 3.85 0.16
C TRP A 65 -5.43 3.31 -0.06
N ASP A 66 -5.36 2.15 -0.70
CA ASP A 66 -4.11 1.49 -1.11
C ASP A 66 -4.06 1.49 -2.63
N LEU A 67 -3.23 2.37 -3.19
CA LEU A 67 -3.08 2.53 -4.63
C LEU A 67 -1.90 1.69 -5.13
N TYR A 68 -2.11 1.00 -6.24
CA TYR A 68 -1.22 -0.06 -6.73
C TYR A 68 -1.20 -1.28 -5.80
N CYS A 69 -2.38 -1.67 -5.30
CA CYS A 69 -2.49 -2.65 -4.21
C CYS A 69 -2.08 -4.09 -4.59
N GLY A 70 -1.90 -4.39 -5.89
CA GLY A 70 -1.57 -5.72 -6.35
C GLY A 70 -2.56 -6.77 -5.85
N ILE A 71 -2.06 -7.85 -5.25
CA ILE A 71 -2.87 -8.92 -4.65
C ILE A 71 -3.39 -8.58 -3.24
N GLY A 72 -3.34 -7.31 -2.86
CA GLY A 72 -3.86 -6.82 -1.57
C GLY A 72 -2.92 -7.01 -0.39
N THR A 73 -1.62 -7.17 -0.60
CA THR A 73 -0.68 -7.44 0.49
C THR A 73 -0.70 -6.35 1.56
N ILE A 74 -0.43 -5.10 1.20
CA ILE A 74 -0.48 -3.97 2.15
C ILE A 74 -1.92 -3.73 2.63
N SER A 75 -2.89 -3.78 1.71
CA SER A 75 -4.32 -3.58 2.02
C SER A 75 -4.80 -4.44 3.17
N LEU A 76 -4.48 -5.75 3.19
CA LEU A 76 -4.96 -6.67 4.22
C LEU A 76 -4.28 -6.44 5.58
N PHE A 77 -3.04 -5.97 5.60
CA PHE A 77 -2.41 -5.52 6.85
C PHE A 77 -3.07 -4.25 7.39
N LEU A 78 -3.36 -3.27 6.52
CA LEU A 78 -4.05 -2.03 6.88
C LEU A 78 -5.46 -2.31 7.40
N ALA A 79 -6.19 -3.24 6.78
CA ALA A 79 -7.57 -3.58 7.14
C ALA A 79 -7.74 -4.04 8.59
N ARG A 80 -6.69 -4.61 9.21
CA ARG A 80 -6.73 -5.01 10.63
C ARG A 80 -6.83 -3.85 11.60
N GLN A 81 -6.44 -2.65 11.18
CA GLN A 81 -6.38 -1.45 12.02
C GLN A 81 -7.18 -0.30 11.46
N ALA A 82 -7.75 -0.43 10.27
CA ALA A 82 -8.58 0.58 9.63
C ALA A 82 -10.08 0.30 9.84
N LYS A 83 -10.90 1.33 9.72
CA LYS A 83 -12.35 1.17 9.61
C LYS A 83 -12.71 0.50 8.28
N GLN A 84 -12.12 0.96 7.20
CA GLN A 84 -12.35 0.47 5.84
C GLN A 84 -11.10 0.68 4.99
N VAL A 85 -10.78 -0.30 4.15
CA VAL A 85 -9.71 -0.18 3.15
C VAL A 85 -10.29 -0.32 1.75
N TYR A 86 -9.79 0.50 0.83
CA TYR A 86 -10.08 0.46 -0.59
C TYR A 86 -8.80 0.26 -1.37
N GLY A 87 -8.63 -0.91 -1.97
CA GLY A 87 -7.49 -1.23 -2.84
C GLY A 87 -7.82 -0.97 -4.30
N VAL A 88 -6.89 -0.34 -5.02
CA VAL A 88 -7.01 -0.05 -6.45
C VAL A 88 -5.80 -0.60 -7.20
N GLU A 89 -6.07 -1.36 -8.25
CA GLU A 89 -5.04 -1.97 -9.10
C GLU A 89 -5.57 -2.08 -10.53
N ILE A 90 -4.71 -1.83 -11.51
CA ILE A 90 -5.08 -1.87 -12.93
C ILE A 90 -5.22 -3.30 -13.47
N VAL A 91 -4.55 -4.28 -12.84
CA VAL A 91 -4.52 -5.67 -13.26
C VAL A 91 -5.71 -6.44 -12.68
N PRO A 92 -6.71 -6.86 -13.50
CA PRO A 92 -7.91 -7.52 -12.99
C PRO A 92 -7.60 -8.81 -12.21
N GLN A 93 -6.65 -9.61 -12.68
CA GLN A 93 -6.26 -10.86 -12.02
C GLN A 93 -5.71 -10.61 -10.60
N ALA A 94 -4.93 -9.55 -10.40
CA ALA A 94 -4.41 -9.20 -9.08
C ALA A 94 -5.55 -8.80 -8.13
N ILE A 95 -6.56 -8.10 -8.62
CA ILE A 95 -7.77 -7.77 -7.83
C ILE A 95 -8.57 -9.01 -7.47
N ASP A 96 -8.69 -9.98 -8.36
CA ASP A 96 -9.36 -11.25 -8.05
C ASP A 96 -8.60 -12.02 -6.97
N ASP A 97 -7.28 -12.06 -7.05
CA ASP A 97 -6.42 -12.64 -6.02
C ASP A 97 -6.55 -11.86 -4.69
N ALA A 98 -6.61 -10.53 -4.71
CA ALA A 98 -6.80 -9.69 -3.53
C ALA A 98 -8.13 -9.98 -2.82
N ARG A 99 -9.22 -10.12 -3.56
CA ARG A 99 -10.54 -10.49 -3.03
C ARG A 99 -10.54 -11.87 -2.40
N GLN A 100 -9.92 -12.84 -3.06
CA GLN A 100 -9.77 -14.20 -2.53
C GLN A 100 -8.91 -14.22 -1.27
N ASN A 101 -7.84 -13.43 -1.22
CA ASN A 101 -6.99 -13.29 -0.06
C ASN A 101 -7.74 -12.64 1.12
N ALA A 102 -8.60 -11.64 0.87
CA ALA A 102 -9.47 -11.07 1.90
C ALA A 102 -10.41 -12.12 2.51
N VAL A 103 -11.11 -12.86 1.66
CA VAL A 103 -12.02 -13.96 2.10
C VAL A 103 -11.25 -15.03 2.88
N ARG A 104 -10.08 -15.45 2.40
CA ARG A 104 -9.21 -16.44 3.06
C ARG A 104 -8.82 -16.05 4.48
N ASN A 105 -8.65 -14.77 4.73
CA ASN A 105 -8.24 -14.23 6.03
C ASN A 105 -9.42 -13.72 6.88
N GLY A 106 -10.66 -13.88 6.43
CA GLY A 106 -11.85 -13.38 7.13
C GLY A 106 -11.87 -11.85 7.26
N ILE A 107 -11.29 -11.13 6.28
CA ILE A 107 -11.24 -9.66 6.25
C ILE A 107 -12.42 -9.19 5.38
N ASP A 108 -13.37 -8.52 5.97
CA ASP A 108 -14.61 -8.03 5.35
C ASP A 108 -14.61 -6.50 5.14
N ASN A 109 -13.68 -5.80 5.76
CA ASN A 109 -13.51 -4.34 5.67
C ASN A 109 -12.47 -3.92 4.62
N ALA A 110 -12.17 -4.76 3.62
CA ALA A 110 -11.34 -4.43 2.47
C ALA A 110 -12.14 -4.64 1.17
N LYS A 111 -12.21 -3.59 0.35
CA LYS A 111 -12.85 -3.62 -0.98
C LYS A 111 -11.81 -3.36 -2.06
N PHE A 112 -11.93 -4.03 -3.19
CA PHE A 112 -10.93 -3.97 -4.26
C PHE A 112 -11.57 -3.62 -5.60
N TYR A 113 -10.95 -2.67 -6.31
CA TYR A 113 -11.43 -2.11 -7.57
C TYR A 113 -10.37 -2.24 -8.66
N VAL A 114 -10.83 -2.70 -9.83
CA VAL A 114 -9.98 -2.71 -11.04
C VAL A 114 -10.06 -1.34 -11.68
N GLY A 115 -8.94 -0.72 -11.94
CA GLY A 115 -8.87 0.55 -12.65
C GLY A 115 -7.67 1.38 -12.24
N LYS A 116 -7.58 2.56 -12.81
CA LYS A 116 -6.59 3.54 -12.43
C LYS A 116 -7.07 4.35 -11.23
N ALA A 117 -6.13 4.73 -10.36
CA ALA A 117 -6.43 5.49 -9.15
C ALA A 117 -7.16 6.81 -9.47
N GLU A 118 -6.69 7.52 -10.49
CA GLU A 118 -7.23 8.79 -10.95
C GLU A 118 -8.64 8.72 -11.55
N GLU A 119 -9.12 7.51 -11.87
CA GLU A 119 -10.49 7.26 -12.32
C GLU A 119 -11.38 6.74 -11.17
N VAL A 120 -10.88 5.78 -10.39
CA VAL A 120 -11.65 5.10 -9.35
C VAL A 120 -11.89 6.00 -8.13
N LEU A 121 -10.88 6.72 -7.65
CA LEU A 121 -11.02 7.55 -6.45
C LEU A 121 -12.03 8.69 -6.64
N PRO A 122 -11.93 9.53 -7.70
CA PRO A 122 -12.90 10.59 -7.92
C PRO A 122 -14.32 10.05 -8.11
N HIS A 123 -14.46 8.93 -8.84
CA HIS A 123 -15.76 8.32 -9.07
C HIS A 123 -16.43 7.92 -7.76
N LEU A 124 -15.74 7.19 -6.88
CA LEU A 124 -16.30 6.76 -5.60
C LEU A 124 -16.50 7.92 -4.63
N TYR A 125 -15.68 8.96 -4.71
CA TYR A 125 -15.92 10.18 -3.95
C TYR A 125 -17.20 10.89 -4.40
N GLU A 126 -17.42 11.04 -5.70
CA GLU A 126 -18.58 11.73 -6.26
C GLU A 126 -19.87 10.94 -6.11
N THR A 127 -19.84 9.61 -6.27
CA THR A 127 -21.02 8.76 -6.25
C THR A 127 -21.41 8.25 -4.87
N GLU A 128 -20.44 7.98 -4.01
CA GLU A 128 -20.64 7.35 -2.71
C GLU A 128 -20.14 8.22 -1.53
N GLY A 129 -19.54 9.37 -1.79
CA GLY A 129 -19.00 10.25 -0.76
C GLY A 129 -17.83 9.64 0.03
N ILE A 130 -17.07 8.73 -0.58
CA ILE A 130 -15.97 8.05 0.09
C ILE A 130 -14.74 8.94 0.12
N PHE A 131 -14.34 9.37 1.33
CA PHE A 131 -13.13 10.15 1.57
C PHE A 131 -11.92 9.25 1.82
N ALA A 132 -10.72 9.84 1.66
CA ALA A 132 -9.47 9.23 2.06
C ALA A 132 -8.92 9.95 3.30
N ASP A 133 -8.90 9.30 4.47
CA ASP A 133 -8.17 9.80 5.63
C ASP A 133 -6.67 9.55 5.46
N VAL A 134 -6.33 8.37 4.93
CA VAL A 134 -4.97 7.95 4.65
C VAL A 134 -4.91 7.37 3.24
N ILE A 135 -3.89 7.73 2.49
CA ILE A 135 -3.54 7.05 1.23
C ILE A 135 -2.17 6.39 1.40
N VAL A 136 -2.09 5.14 0.98
CA VAL A 136 -0.83 4.40 0.83
C VAL A 136 -0.59 4.15 -0.64
N VAL A 137 0.62 4.36 -1.12
CA VAL A 137 1.00 4.07 -2.51
C VAL A 137 2.27 3.22 -2.55
N ASP A 138 2.27 2.21 -3.40
CA ASP A 138 3.44 1.36 -3.70
C ASP A 138 3.59 1.23 -5.22
N PRO A 139 3.93 2.32 -5.93
CA PRO A 139 3.96 2.35 -7.38
C PRO A 139 5.15 1.56 -7.94
N PRO A 140 5.11 1.18 -9.23
CA PRO A 140 6.24 0.60 -9.92
C PRO A 140 7.43 1.56 -9.95
N ARG A 141 8.61 1.09 -10.42
CA ARG A 141 9.87 1.86 -10.49
C ARG A 141 9.76 3.24 -11.14
N LYS A 142 8.84 3.43 -12.07
CA LYS A 142 8.58 4.74 -12.69
C LYS A 142 7.98 5.78 -11.74
N GLY A 143 7.57 5.41 -10.55
CA GLY A 143 6.84 6.24 -9.59
C GLY A 143 5.37 6.39 -9.98
N CYS A 144 4.66 7.29 -9.30
CA CYS A 144 3.32 7.69 -9.67
C CYS A 144 3.34 8.55 -10.95
N ASP A 145 2.31 8.40 -11.77
CA ASP A 145 2.08 9.36 -12.85
C ASP A 145 1.44 10.65 -12.33
N GLU A 146 1.47 11.68 -13.16
CA GLU A 146 1.01 13.02 -12.77
C GLU A 146 -0.48 13.04 -12.41
N GLU A 147 -1.30 12.28 -13.12
CA GLU A 147 -2.74 12.20 -12.88
C GLU A 147 -3.05 11.58 -11.51
N CYS A 148 -2.32 10.53 -11.13
CA CYS A 148 -2.43 9.92 -9.81
C CYS A 148 -2.00 10.90 -8.71
N LEU A 149 -0.86 11.60 -8.86
CA LEU A 149 -0.41 12.61 -7.90
C LEU A 149 -1.43 13.74 -7.74
N ASN A 150 -1.99 14.23 -8.85
CA ASN A 150 -3.03 15.25 -8.83
C ASN A 150 -4.31 14.78 -8.13
N THR A 151 -4.67 13.51 -8.29
CA THR A 151 -5.82 12.92 -7.59
C THR A 151 -5.56 12.84 -6.09
N ILE A 152 -4.37 12.41 -5.66
CA ILE A 152 -3.97 12.43 -4.26
C ILE A 152 -4.09 13.85 -3.67
N LEU A 153 -3.60 14.85 -4.40
CA LEU A 153 -3.68 16.26 -3.98
C LEU A 153 -5.13 16.74 -3.84
N LYS A 154 -6.02 16.36 -4.75
CA LYS A 154 -7.46 16.69 -4.69
C LYS A 154 -8.15 16.01 -3.50
N MET A 155 -7.84 14.75 -3.23
CA MET A 155 -8.40 13.99 -2.11
C MET A 155 -7.94 14.52 -0.75
N ARG A 156 -6.77 15.17 -0.68
CA ARG A 156 -6.21 15.78 0.53
C ARG A 156 -6.19 14.86 1.75
N PRO A 157 -5.65 13.63 1.64
CA PRO A 157 -5.56 12.75 2.80
C PRO A 157 -4.75 13.42 3.92
N LYS A 158 -5.13 13.15 5.17
CA LYS A 158 -4.39 13.64 6.35
C LYS A 158 -2.96 13.10 6.38
N ARG A 159 -2.77 11.87 5.88
CA ARG A 159 -1.48 11.20 5.77
C ARG A 159 -1.37 10.52 4.41
N LEU A 160 -0.20 10.64 3.84
CA LEU A 160 0.20 9.91 2.64
C LEU A 160 1.45 9.10 2.97
N VAL A 161 1.35 7.79 2.87
CA VAL A 161 2.47 6.86 3.02
C VAL A 161 2.90 6.44 1.63
N TYR A 162 4.15 6.66 1.29
CA TYR A 162 4.72 6.31 0.00
C TYR A 162 5.80 5.25 0.19
N VAL A 163 5.60 4.07 -0.38
CA VAL A 163 6.59 3.00 -0.50
C VAL A 163 7.23 3.11 -1.87
N SER A 164 8.54 2.99 -1.97
CA SER A 164 9.25 3.12 -3.25
C SER A 164 10.49 2.26 -3.32
N CYS A 165 10.67 1.58 -4.44
CA CYS A 165 11.88 0.83 -4.77
C CYS A 165 12.91 1.63 -5.59
N ASP A 166 12.61 2.92 -5.91
CA ASP A 166 13.50 3.78 -6.69
C ASP A 166 13.58 5.18 -6.09
N SER A 167 14.77 5.56 -5.63
CA SER A 167 14.99 6.83 -4.93
C SER A 167 14.88 8.05 -5.84
N ALA A 168 15.15 7.91 -7.14
CA ALA A 168 15.12 9.04 -8.07
C ALA A 168 13.68 9.44 -8.40
N THR A 169 12.84 8.46 -8.69
CA THR A 169 11.41 8.69 -8.92
C THR A 169 10.69 9.12 -7.65
N LEU A 170 11.06 8.55 -6.49
CA LEU A 170 10.57 9.02 -5.20
C LEU A 170 10.90 10.50 -4.97
N ALA A 171 12.15 10.91 -5.20
CA ALA A 171 12.55 12.31 -5.02
C ALA A 171 11.78 13.28 -5.95
N ARG A 172 11.50 12.85 -7.19
CA ARG A 172 10.67 13.60 -8.14
C ARG A 172 9.25 13.80 -7.60
N ASP A 173 8.61 12.72 -7.17
CA ASP A 173 7.24 12.73 -6.70
C ASP A 173 7.09 13.50 -5.38
N LEU A 174 8.05 13.33 -4.46
CA LEU A 174 8.11 14.10 -3.22
C LEU A 174 8.28 15.61 -3.48
N LYS A 175 9.15 15.98 -4.43
CA LYS A 175 9.32 17.39 -4.82
C LYS A 175 8.00 17.98 -5.29
N TYR A 176 7.25 17.25 -6.11
CA TYR A 176 5.95 17.70 -6.60
C TYR A 176 4.94 17.85 -5.45
N LEU A 177 4.73 16.81 -4.65
CA LEU A 177 3.80 16.83 -3.53
C LEU A 177 4.12 17.94 -2.51
N CYS A 178 5.42 18.11 -2.18
CA CYS A 178 5.86 19.16 -1.25
C CYS A 178 5.67 20.56 -1.82
N SER A 179 5.77 20.75 -3.13
CA SER A 179 5.46 22.05 -3.77
C SER A 179 3.97 22.39 -3.70
N GLN A 180 3.11 21.39 -3.55
CA GLN A 180 1.65 21.51 -3.48
C GLN A 180 1.10 21.48 -2.03
N GLY A 181 1.94 21.70 -1.04
CA GLY A 181 1.49 21.90 0.35
C GLY A 181 1.63 20.67 1.25
N TYR A 182 2.20 19.58 0.78
CA TYR A 182 2.63 18.49 1.67
C TYR A 182 4.00 18.78 2.29
N GLU A 183 4.27 18.12 3.39
CA GLU A 183 5.55 18.14 4.09
C GLU A 183 5.99 16.70 4.34
N LEU A 184 7.24 16.39 3.99
CA LEU A 184 7.88 15.13 4.37
C LEU A 184 8.15 15.13 5.87
N LYS A 185 7.52 14.23 6.60
CA LYS A 185 7.66 14.13 8.06
C LYS A 185 8.81 13.23 8.48
N CYS A 186 8.87 12.07 7.89
CA CYS A 186 9.93 11.09 8.15
C CYS A 186 10.03 10.09 7.00
N GLY A 187 11.14 9.37 6.98
CA GLY A 187 11.38 8.30 6.03
C GLY A 187 12.31 7.24 6.61
N ARG A 188 12.19 6.02 6.12
CA ARG A 188 13.06 4.90 6.48
C ARG A 188 13.39 4.09 5.23
N ALA A 189 14.67 3.77 5.09
CA ALA A 189 15.20 2.93 4.02
C ALA A 189 15.39 1.49 4.52
N PHE A 190 15.19 0.54 3.61
CA PHE A 190 15.31 -0.90 3.86
C PHE A 190 16.14 -1.53 2.75
N ASP A 191 17.17 -2.28 3.12
CA ASP A 191 17.95 -3.09 2.18
C ASP A 191 17.18 -4.39 1.87
N ASN A 192 16.30 -4.31 0.88
CA ASN A 192 15.47 -5.43 0.44
C ASN A 192 16.22 -6.38 -0.52
N PHE A 193 17.28 -5.86 -1.14
CA PHE A 193 18.09 -6.56 -2.13
C PHE A 193 19.59 -6.42 -1.82
N PRO A 194 20.13 -7.16 -0.81
CA PRO A 194 21.48 -6.94 -0.28
C PRO A 194 22.64 -7.04 -1.31
N MET A 195 22.38 -7.64 -2.47
CA MET A 195 23.35 -7.77 -3.57
C MET A 195 23.04 -6.82 -4.74
N GLY A 196 22.07 -5.94 -4.59
CA GLY A 196 21.63 -4.99 -5.62
C GLY A 196 21.83 -3.53 -5.21
N GLY A 197 21.77 -2.62 -6.19
CA GLY A 197 21.84 -1.17 -5.95
C GLY A 197 20.50 -0.52 -5.62
N HIS A 198 19.47 -1.29 -5.29
CA HIS A 198 18.11 -0.80 -5.03
C HIS A 198 17.77 -0.88 -3.55
N VAL A 199 17.22 0.21 -3.03
CA VAL A 199 16.78 0.35 -1.64
C VAL A 199 15.31 0.67 -1.62
N GLU A 200 14.53 -0.12 -0.87
CA GLU A 200 13.14 0.21 -0.59
C GLU A 200 13.07 1.35 0.42
N THR A 201 12.20 2.31 0.19
CA THR A 201 12.06 3.46 1.09
C THR A 201 10.59 3.69 1.41
N VAL A 202 10.27 3.80 2.69
CA VAL A 202 8.94 4.17 3.15
C VAL A 202 9.00 5.58 3.72
N VAL A 203 8.15 6.47 3.23
CA VAL A 203 8.07 7.85 3.71
C VAL A 203 6.65 8.21 4.12
N LEU A 204 6.56 9.13 5.09
CA LEU A 204 5.32 9.73 5.54
C LEU A 204 5.29 11.21 5.14
N LEU A 205 4.22 11.59 4.46
CA LEU A 205 3.87 13.00 4.20
C LEU A 205 2.56 13.35 4.90
N SER A 206 2.45 14.61 5.29
CA SER A 206 1.19 15.20 5.74
C SER A 206 1.09 16.63 5.23
N HIS A 207 -0.10 17.22 5.30
CA HIS A 207 -0.25 18.65 4.98
C HIS A 207 0.61 19.50 5.90
N LYS A 208 1.21 20.55 5.35
CA LYS A 208 1.79 21.64 6.15
C LYS A 208 0.68 22.18 7.05
N LYS A 209 1.00 22.36 8.34
CA LYS A 209 0.10 23.14 9.21
C LYS A 209 -0.03 24.54 8.60
N PRO A 210 -1.24 25.13 8.54
CA PRO A 210 -1.33 26.55 8.23
C PRO A 210 -0.41 27.29 9.21
N ASP A 211 0.45 28.16 8.69
CA ASP A 211 1.23 29.04 9.55
C ASP A 211 0.20 29.79 10.42
N GLY A 212 0.25 29.55 11.72
CA GLY A 212 -0.60 30.23 12.66
C GLY A 212 -0.22 31.72 12.64
N HIS A 213 -0.93 32.51 11.85
CA HIS A 213 -0.94 33.93 12.07
C HIS A 213 -1.56 34.17 13.45
N ILE A 214 -0.68 34.37 14.42
CA ILE A 214 -1.06 34.97 15.69
C ILE A 214 -1.36 36.44 15.35
N ASN A 215 -2.65 36.79 15.29
CA ASN A 215 -3.09 38.19 15.39
C ASN A 215 -3.11 38.59 16.84
#